data_9738bc0df1fceaab03f4c3f3041aef30
#
_entry.id   9738bc0df1fceaab03f4c3f3041aef30
#
_cell.length_a   1.000
_cell.length_b   1.000
_cell.length_c   1.000
_cell.angle_alpha   90.00
_cell.angle_beta   90.00
_cell.angle_gamma   90.00
#
_symmetry.space_group_name_H-M   'P 1'
#
loop_
_entity.id
_entity.type
_entity.pdbx_description
1 polymer ?
#
loop_
_entity_poly.entity_id
_entity_poly.type
_entity_poly.pdbx_seq_one_letter_code
_entity_poly.pdbx_strand_id
1 'polypeptide(L)'
;MNYAIEKIDENNHSLFDDMVFWREHGYEREPSQEPVSEQIKKELLNPDLYVYAVKVDGRYVGWISCVYIAKVGKWKGHGHVYVDELWVEPSYRGNGFAKALLKKADELKDKFNATGIRLYVNVNNPVAKNLYEACGYVEDGRAIFMEK
;
A
#
# COMPACT_ATOMS: atom_id res chain seq x y z
N MET A 1 7.32 17.65 9.97
CA MET A 1 5.97 17.64 9.38
C MET A 1 5.12 16.63 10.14
N ASN A 2 4.00 17.09 10.69
CA ASN A 2 3.09 16.19 11.41
C ASN A 2 2.28 15.36 10.43
N TYR A 3 2.24 14.06 10.66
CA TYR A 3 1.49 13.15 9.83
C TYR A 3 0.89 12.01 10.66
N ALA A 4 -0.09 11.35 10.10
CA ALA A 4 -0.68 10.14 10.66
C ALA A 4 -0.82 9.09 9.56
N ILE A 5 -0.76 7.82 9.94
CA ILE A 5 -1.07 6.72 9.01
C ILE A 5 -2.38 6.11 9.46
N GLU A 6 -3.33 6.05 8.55
CA GLU A 6 -4.67 5.54 8.81
C GLU A 6 -4.96 4.34 7.92
N LYS A 7 -5.60 3.33 8.49
CA LYS A 7 -6.16 2.23 7.69
C LYS A 7 -7.40 2.74 6.97
N ILE A 8 -7.53 2.42 5.69
CA ILE A 8 -8.71 2.82 4.92
C ILE A 8 -9.89 1.92 5.28
N ASP A 9 -11.01 2.56 5.60
CA ASP A 9 -12.29 1.95 5.92
C ASP A 9 -13.44 2.71 5.26
N GLU A 10 -14.69 2.37 5.58
CA GLU A 10 -15.85 3.05 5.00
C GLU A 10 -15.95 4.52 5.37
N ASN A 11 -15.31 4.94 6.47
CA ASN A 11 -15.43 6.32 6.96
C ASN A 11 -14.44 7.28 6.28
N ASN A 12 -13.32 6.77 5.76
CA ASN A 12 -12.26 7.60 5.15
C ASN A 12 -12.00 7.26 3.67
N HIS A 13 -12.73 6.31 3.09
CA HIS A 13 -12.55 5.91 1.70
C HIS A 13 -12.68 7.07 0.71
N SER A 14 -13.56 8.04 0.97
CA SER A 14 -13.72 9.20 0.09
C SER A 14 -12.44 10.03 -0.03
N LEU A 15 -11.71 10.22 1.08
CA LEU A 15 -10.42 10.89 1.06
C LEU A 15 -9.36 10.08 0.29
N PHE A 16 -9.40 8.77 0.43
CA PHE A 16 -8.54 7.87 -0.33
C PHE A 16 -8.82 7.97 -1.84
N ASP A 17 -10.09 7.97 -2.21
CA ASP A 17 -10.52 8.08 -3.61
C ASP A 17 -10.09 9.43 -4.22
N ASP A 18 -10.16 10.51 -3.46
CA ASP A 18 -9.68 11.82 -3.90
C ASP A 18 -8.16 11.80 -4.16
N MET A 19 -7.40 11.09 -3.33
CA MET A 19 -5.95 10.93 -3.55
C MET A 19 -5.65 10.09 -4.78
N VAL A 20 -6.41 9.02 -5.03
CA VAL A 20 -6.26 8.19 -6.23
C VAL A 20 -6.54 9.03 -7.49
N PHE A 21 -7.59 9.85 -7.44
CA PHE A 21 -7.87 10.81 -8.52
C PHE A 21 -6.68 11.74 -8.78
N TRP A 22 -6.10 12.30 -7.71
CA TRP A 22 -4.94 13.16 -7.82
C TRP A 22 -3.75 12.47 -8.51
N ARG A 23 -3.45 11.24 -8.11
CA ARG A 23 -2.41 10.45 -8.76
C ARG A 23 -2.66 10.25 -10.24
N GLU A 24 -3.90 9.90 -10.60
CA GLU A 24 -4.27 9.58 -11.98
C GLU A 24 -4.27 10.80 -12.90
N HIS A 25 -4.63 11.97 -12.38
CA HIS A 25 -4.85 13.17 -13.18
C HIS A 25 -3.75 14.23 -13.01
N GLY A 26 -2.92 14.15 -11.98
CA GLY A 26 -1.88 15.12 -11.70
C GLY A 26 -2.35 16.41 -11.03
N TYR A 27 -3.63 16.47 -10.63
CA TYR A 27 -4.21 17.60 -9.89
C TYR A 27 -5.30 17.10 -8.95
N GLU A 28 -5.52 17.87 -7.88
CA GLU A 28 -6.58 17.55 -6.92
C GLU A 28 -7.96 17.97 -7.46
N ARG A 29 -8.99 17.22 -7.09
CA ARG A 29 -10.38 17.57 -7.35
C ARG A 29 -11.04 18.10 -6.07
N GLU A 30 -12.21 18.70 -6.23
CA GLU A 30 -13.04 19.01 -5.08
C GLU A 30 -13.35 17.74 -4.29
N PRO A 31 -13.34 17.78 -2.94
CA PRO A 31 -13.61 16.59 -2.13
C PRO A 31 -14.91 15.92 -2.49
N SER A 32 -14.85 14.61 -2.69
CA SER A 32 -16.04 13.82 -2.94
C SER A 32 -16.89 13.76 -1.67
N GLN A 33 -18.20 13.93 -1.83
CA GLN A 33 -19.18 13.83 -0.74
C GLN A 33 -20.11 12.64 -0.94
N GLU A 34 -19.86 11.83 -1.96
CA GLU A 34 -20.68 10.66 -2.22
C GLU A 34 -20.47 9.59 -1.15
N PRO A 35 -21.55 8.97 -0.66
CA PRO A 35 -21.43 7.86 0.27
C PRO A 35 -20.76 6.66 -0.39
N VAL A 36 -20.03 5.88 0.41
CA VAL A 36 -19.38 4.67 -0.04
C VAL A 36 -20.43 3.63 -0.44
N SER A 37 -20.28 3.04 -1.62
CA SER A 37 -21.21 2.02 -2.13
C SER A 37 -21.14 0.73 -1.28
N GLU A 38 -22.21 -0.06 -1.33
CA GLU A 38 -22.24 -1.36 -0.64
C GLU A 38 -21.15 -2.30 -1.17
N GLN A 39 -20.83 -2.21 -2.46
CA GLN A 39 -19.76 -3.01 -3.05
C GLN A 39 -18.40 -2.67 -2.44
N ILE A 40 -18.08 -1.39 -2.34
CA ILE A 40 -16.80 -0.93 -1.73
C ILE A 40 -16.75 -1.33 -0.25
N LYS A 41 -17.87 -1.20 0.49
CA LYS A 41 -17.92 -1.65 1.89
C LYS A 41 -17.54 -3.13 2.03
N LYS A 42 -18.04 -3.98 1.13
CA LYS A 42 -17.71 -5.41 1.13
C LYS A 42 -16.22 -5.63 0.84
N GLU A 43 -15.67 -4.91 -0.12
CA GLU A 43 -14.24 -5.00 -0.46
C GLU A 43 -13.36 -4.58 0.71
N LEU A 44 -13.73 -3.52 1.42
CA LEU A 44 -13.01 -3.05 2.61
C LEU A 44 -13.05 -4.03 3.79
N LEU A 45 -14.00 -4.97 3.80
CA LEU A 45 -14.11 -6.01 4.83
C LEU A 45 -13.27 -7.25 4.52
N ASN A 46 -12.59 -7.30 3.37
CA ASN A 46 -11.72 -8.43 3.04
C ASN A 46 -10.60 -8.57 4.08
N PRO A 47 -10.55 -9.69 4.83
CA PRO A 47 -9.60 -9.86 5.93
C PRO A 47 -8.15 -9.99 5.50
N ASP A 48 -7.90 -10.20 4.21
CA ASP A 48 -6.55 -10.36 3.66
C ASP A 48 -6.04 -9.11 2.95
N LEU A 49 -6.89 -8.08 2.77
CA LEU A 49 -6.56 -6.86 2.06
C LEU A 49 -6.45 -5.67 3.02
N TYR A 50 -5.33 -4.96 2.93
CA TYR A 50 -5.04 -3.83 3.80
C TYR A 50 -4.55 -2.64 2.99
N VAL A 51 -5.21 -1.51 3.16
CA VAL A 51 -4.79 -0.25 2.55
C VAL A 51 -4.56 0.75 3.68
N TYR A 52 -3.38 1.36 3.69
CA TYR A 52 -3.03 2.41 4.64
C TYR A 52 -2.62 3.66 3.87
N ALA A 53 -3.02 4.81 4.37
CA ALA A 53 -2.66 6.09 3.76
C ALA A 53 -2.01 7.01 4.78
N VAL A 54 -1.08 7.82 4.31
CA VAL A 54 -0.45 8.86 5.14
C VAL A 54 -1.19 10.18 4.95
N LYS A 55 -1.59 10.77 6.07
CA LYS A 55 -2.39 11.99 6.13
C LYS A 55 -1.52 13.16 6.59
N VAL A 56 -1.56 14.23 5.83
CA VAL A 56 -0.87 15.50 6.15
C VAL A 56 -1.86 16.64 5.89
N ASP A 57 -2.03 17.49 6.88
CA ASP A 57 -2.92 18.67 6.77
C ASP A 57 -4.32 18.33 6.23
N GLY A 58 -4.89 17.24 6.74
CA GLY A 58 -6.26 16.85 6.43
C GLY A 58 -6.47 16.13 5.10
N ARG A 59 -5.40 15.83 4.34
CA ARG A 59 -5.48 15.10 3.07
C ARG A 59 -4.53 13.90 3.06
N TYR A 60 -4.84 12.91 2.28
CA TYR A 60 -3.93 11.81 2.05
C TYR A 60 -2.94 12.17 0.94
N VAL A 61 -1.67 11.85 1.15
CA VAL A 61 -0.57 12.19 0.23
C VAL A 61 0.25 10.97 -0.19
N GLY A 62 -0.17 9.79 0.20
CA GLY A 62 0.46 8.53 -0.18
C GLY A 62 -0.27 7.35 0.41
N TRP A 63 -0.07 6.16 -0.16
CA TRP A 63 -0.66 4.92 0.36
C TRP A 63 0.19 3.70 0.08
N ILE A 64 -0.11 2.64 0.81
CA ILE A 64 0.36 1.29 0.57
C ILE A 64 -0.83 0.35 0.52
N SER A 65 -0.82 -0.57 -0.43
CA SER A 65 -1.79 -1.66 -0.50
C SER A 65 -1.07 -2.97 -0.31
N CYS A 66 -1.52 -3.76 0.66
CA CYS A 66 -0.93 -5.05 1.00
C CYS A 66 -1.97 -6.15 0.99
N VAL A 67 -1.57 -7.33 0.53
CA VAL A 67 -2.41 -8.53 0.52
C VAL A 67 -1.67 -9.66 1.21
N TYR A 68 -2.36 -10.36 2.13
CA TYR A 68 -1.85 -11.62 2.64
C TYR A 68 -2.22 -12.74 1.66
N ILE A 69 -1.21 -13.44 1.15
CA ILE A 69 -1.39 -14.57 0.23
C ILE A 69 -1.19 -15.85 1.02
N ALA A 70 -2.30 -16.54 1.30
CA ALA A 70 -2.31 -17.79 2.06
C ALA A 70 -1.85 -18.98 1.23
N LYS A 71 -1.43 -20.03 1.91
CA LYS A 71 -1.14 -21.35 1.33
C LYS A 71 -2.03 -22.41 1.98
N VAL A 72 -2.27 -23.50 1.29
CA VAL A 72 -3.16 -24.59 1.71
C VAL A 72 -2.38 -25.87 1.93
N GLY A 73 -2.87 -26.75 2.84
CA GLY A 73 -2.29 -28.04 3.14
C GLY A 73 -0.96 -27.91 3.87
N LYS A 74 0.08 -28.61 3.38
CA LYS A 74 1.42 -28.55 3.96
C LYS A 74 2.04 -27.14 3.90
N TRP A 75 1.44 -26.28 3.09
CA TRP A 75 1.85 -24.89 2.97
C TRP A 75 1.12 -23.96 3.94
N LYS A 76 0.19 -24.48 4.73
CA LYS A 76 -0.56 -23.70 5.72
C LYS A 76 0.41 -23.05 6.70
N GLY A 77 0.23 -21.76 6.95
CA GLY A 77 1.13 -20.97 7.79
C GLY A 77 2.41 -20.51 7.07
N HIS A 78 2.55 -20.81 5.78
CA HIS A 78 3.69 -20.40 4.96
C HIS A 78 3.31 -19.34 3.93
N GLY A 79 2.22 -18.62 4.16
CA GLY A 79 1.82 -17.49 3.34
C GLY A 79 2.78 -16.31 3.48
N HIS A 80 2.62 -15.33 2.59
CA HIS A 80 3.44 -14.12 2.61
C HIS A 80 2.58 -12.88 2.44
N VAL A 81 3.09 -11.74 2.89
CA VAL A 81 2.50 -10.43 2.63
C VAL A 81 3.05 -9.95 1.28
N TYR A 82 2.15 -9.52 0.42
CA TYR A 82 2.50 -8.92 -0.87
C TYR A 82 2.19 -7.43 -0.85
N VAL A 83 3.20 -6.61 -1.14
CA VAL A 83 3.01 -5.17 -1.33
C VAL A 83 2.65 -4.95 -2.78
N ASP A 84 1.37 -4.66 -3.03
CA ASP A 84 0.84 -4.48 -4.38
C ASP A 84 1.09 -3.07 -4.90
N GLU A 85 0.85 -2.06 -4.06
CA GLU A 85 1.04 -0.67 -4.43
C GLU A 85 1.73 0.11 -3.31
N LEU A 86 2.62 1.00 -3.70
CA LEU A 86 3.21 2.00 -2.81
C LEU A 86 3.42 3.28 -3.62
N TRP A 87 2.80 4.35 -3.16
CA TRP A 87 2.90 5.64 -3.83
C TRP A 87 2.92 6.77 -2.81
N VAL A 88 3.72 7.78 -3.09
CA VAL A 88 3.74 9.06 -2.37
C VAL A 88 3.71 10.17 -3.41
N GLU A 89 2.83 11.14 -3.21
CA GLU A 89 2.72 12.30 -4.10
C GLU A 89 4.10 12.97 -4.22
N PRO A 90 4.56 13.27 -5.45
CA PRO A 90 5.94 13.74 -5.67
C PRO A 90 6.39 14.91 -4.80
N SER A 91 5.52 15.90 -4.57
CA SER A 91 5.86 17.07 -3.75
C SER A 91 6.03 16.75 -2.25
N TYR A 92 5.58 15.58 -1.82
CA TYR A 92 5.70 15.10 -0.42
C TYR A 92 6.79 14.05 -0.23
N ARG A 93 7.53 13.71 -1.28
CA ARG A 93 8.64 12.75 -1.18
C ARG A 93 9.81 13.34 -0.41
N GLY A 94 10.68 12.47 0.11
CA GLY A 94 11.83 12.90 0.90
C GLY A 94 11.52 13.19 2.36
N ASN A 95 10.31 12.87 2.84
CA ASN A 95 9.87 13.07 4.23
C ASN A 95 9.78 11.77 5.02
N GLY A 96 10.18 10.63 4.46
CA GLY A 96 10.13 9.33 5.12
C GLY A 96 8.76 8.65 5.09
N PHE A 97 7.81 9.15 4.32
CA PHE A 97 6.44 8.60 4.29
C PHE A 97 6.40 7.18 3.70
N ALA A 98 7.15 6.93 2.63
CA ALA A 98 7.21 5.60 2.05
C ALA A 98 7.77 4.56 3.03
N LYS A 99 8.81 4.93 3.78
CA LYS A 99 9.37 4.05 4.83
C LYS A 99 8.36 3.79 5.94
N ALA A 100 7.63 4.82 6.35
CA ALA A 100 6.59 4.69 7.37
C ALA A 100 5.44 3.78 6.90
N LEU A 101 5.05 3.88 5.64
CA LEU A 101 4.05 3.00 5.04
C LEU A 101 4.56 1.55 4.96
N LEU A 102 5.82 1.33 4.57
CA LEU A 102 6.41 -0.01 4.51
C LEU A 102 6.46 -0.70 5.88
N LYS A 103 6.54 0.04 6.97
CA LYS A 103 6.44 -0.54 8.32
C LYS A 103 5.10 -1.24 8.55
N LYS A 104 4.05 -0.81 7.87
CA LYS A 104 2.74 -1.49 7.96
C LYS A 104 2.81 -2.91 7.39
N ALA A 105 3.62 -3.12 6.36
CA ALA A 105 3.85 -4.48 5.85
C ALA A 105 4.56 -5.36 6.89
N ASP A 106 5.52 -4.83 7.66
CA ASP A 106 6.16 -5.55 8.75
C ASP A 106 5.16 -5.93 9.84
N GLU A 107 4.26 -5.02 10.22
CA GLU A 107 3.20 -5.28 11.19
C GLU A 107 2.25 -6.38 10.69
N LEU A 108 1.91 -6.39 9.42
CA LEU A 108 1.07 -7.42 8.81
C LEU A 108 1.77 -8.77 8.75
N LYS A 109 3.06 -8.80 8.46
CA LYS A 109 3.84 -10.03 8.51
C LYS A 109 3.75 -10.68 9.90
N ASP A 110 3.89 -9.89 10.95
CA ASP A 110 3.79 -10.37 12.32
C ASP A 110 2.35 -10.82 12.65
N LYS A 111 1.36 -10.03 12.26
CA LYS A 111 -0.05 -10.35 12.49
C LYS A 111 -0.45 -11.69 11.90
N PHE A 112 -0.02 -11.98 10.68
CA PHE A 112 -0.36 -13.23 9.97
C PHE A 112 0.64 -14.34 10.22
N ASN A 113 1.70 -14.11 10.99
CA ASN A 113 2.81 -15.03 11.12
C ASN A 113 3.31 -15.48 9.72
N ALA A 114 3.43 -14.53 8.82
CA ALA A 114 3.82 -14.79 7.44
C ALA A 114 5.33 -15.10 7.34
N THR A 115 5.72 -15.85 6.31
CA THR A 115 7.12 -16.22 6.10
C THR A 115 7.98 -15.06 5.62
N GLY A 116 7.36 -14.05 5.01
CA GLY A 116 8.07 -12.88 4.51
C GLY A 116 7.16 -11.88 3.86
N ILE A 117 7.79 -10.84 3.32
CA ILE A 117 7.12 -9.79 2.55
C ILE A 117 7.74 -9.80 1.16
N ARG A 118 6.91 -9.74 0.13
CA ARG A 118 7.34 -9.72 -1.27
C ARG A 118 6.80 -8.49 -1.96
N LEU A 119 7.60 -7.98 -2.89
CA LEU A 119 7.19 -6.92 -3.80
C LEU A 119 7.97 -7.05 -5.12
N TYR A 120 7.44 -6.38 -6.13
CA TYR A 120 8.12 -6.24 -7.40
C TYR A 120 8.49 -4.78 -7.63
N VAL A 121 9.63 -4.55 -8.23
CA VAL A 121 10.08 -3.23 -8.63
C VAL A 121 10.57 -3.30 -10.07
N ASN A 122 10.21 -2.30 -10.88
CA ASN A 122 10.66 -2.22 -12.25
C ASN A 122 12.19 -2.05 -12.28
N VAL A 123 12.87 -2.82 -13.13
CA VAL A 123 14.34 -2.75 -13.28
C VAL A 123 14.83 -1.36 -13.67
N ASN A 124 13.96 -0.54 -14.28
CA ASN A 124 14.26 0.83 -14.67
C ASN A 124 13.92 1.86 -13.59
N ASN A 125 13.61 1.42 -12.37
CA ASN A 125 13.29 2.31 -11.26
C ASN A 125 14.30 2.14 -10.10
N PRO A 126 15.52 2.65 -10.25
CA PRO A 126 16.54 2.50 -9.20
C PRO A 126 16.22 3.26 -7.92
N VAL A 127 15.44 4.34 -8.00
CA VAL A 127 15.02 5.11 -6.82
C VAL A 127 14.18 4.26 -5.89
N ALA A 128 13.17 3.56 -6.43
CA ALA A 128 12.33 2.66 -5.66
C ALA A 128 13.14 1.46 -5.13
N LYS A 129 14.00 0.87 -5.95
CA LYS A 129 14.86 -0.24 -5.52
C LYS A 129 15.74 0.16 -4.33
N ASN A 130 16.38 1.33 -4.39
CA ASN A 130 17.19 1.83 -3.30
C ASN A 130 16.38 2.04 -2.01
N LEU A 131 15.16 2.54 -2.12
CA LEU A 131 14.23 2.68 -1.00
C LEU A 131 13.96 1.33 -0.34
N TYR A 132 13.61 0.32 -1.13
CA TYR A 132 13.31 -1.01 -0.62
C TYR A 132 14.52 -1.65 0.04
N GLU A 133 15.69 -1.55 -0.57
CA GLU A 133 16.94 -2.07 0.02
C GLU A 133 17.26 -1.38 1.36
N ALA A 134 17.04 -0.07 1.46
CA ALA A 134 17.20 0.68 2.71
C ALA A 134 16.23 0.21 3.81
N CYS A 135 15.11 -0.41 3.43
CA CYS A 135 14.12 -0.97 4.35
C CYS A 135 14.32 -2.47 4.60
N GLY A 136 15.43 -3.05 4.15
CA GLY A 136 15.76 -4.45 4.40
C GLY A 136 15.32 -5.44 3.34
N TYR A 137 14.75 -4.98 2.23
CA TYR A 137 14.39 -5.85 1.11
C TYR A 137 15.65 -6.19 0.30
N VAL A 138 15.71 -7.42 -0.17
CA VAL A 138 16.87 -7.94 -0.92
C VAL A 138 16.38 -8.48 -2.26
N GLU A 139 17.11 -8.21 -3.33
CA GLU A 139 16.81 -8.79 -4.63
C GLU A 139 16.99 -10.31 -4.54
N ASP A 140 15.89 -11.05 -4.72
CA ASP A 140 15.88 -12.52 -4.64
C ASP A 140 15.69 -13.17 -6.00
N GLY A 141 15.53 -12.38 -7.05
CA GLY A 141 15.38 -12.86 -8.41
C GLY A 141 14.75 -11.82 -9.31
N ARG A 142 14.60 -12.15 -10.56
CA ARG A 142 13.96 -11.32 -11.58
C ARG A 142 12.88 -12.10 -12.29
N ALA A 143 11.80 -11.42 -12.64
CA ALA A 143 10.64 -12.02 -13.27
C ALA A 143 10.18 -11.18 -14.45
N ILE A 144 9.47 -11.81 -15.38
CA ILE A 144 8.78 -11.14 -16.46
C ILE A 144 7.33 -10.97 -16.05
N PHE A 145 6.84 -9.72 -16.05
CA PHE A 145 5.41 -9.45 -15.83
C PHE A 145 4.63 -9.88 -17.08
N MET A 146 3.56 -10.64 -16.88
CA MET A 146 2.70 -11.13 -17.96
C MET A 146 1.24 -10.87 -17.62
N GLU A 147 0.48 -10.43 -18.61
CA GLU A 147 -0.97 -10.23 -18.52
C GLU A 147 -1.66 -10.99 -19.66
N LYS A 148 -2.94 -11.29 -19.45
CA LYS A 148 -3.80 -11.90 -20.47
C LYS A 148 -4.84 -10.89 -20.96
#